data_9cd9909bad9e0462e9033aa0c60b9b58
#
_entry.id   9cd9909bad9e0462e9033aa0c60b9b58
#
_cell.length_a   1.000
_cell.length_b   1.000
_cell.length_c   1.000
_cell.angle_alpha   90.00
_cell.angle_beta   90.00
_cell.angle_gamma   90.00
#
_symmetry.space_group_name_H-M   'P 1'
#
loop_
_entity.id
_entity.type
_entity.pdbx_description
1 polymer ?
#
loop_
_entity_poly.entity_id
_entity_poly.type
_entity_poly.pdbx_seq_one_letter_code
_entity_poly.pdbx_strand_id
1 'polypeptide(L)'
;MRCPSCGYGESKVVDSRPADDGASIRRRRECLECGNRFTTYERLGDNPLVIIKSNNSSEAFSRDKLFRGILIACAKRPITPEQISDIIDNIERELRSNPRNEITSKELGDLTLSYLADLDEVAYIRFASVYKDFQNIEEFSNALHTIHR
;
A
#
# COMPACT_ATOMS: atom_id res chain seq x y z
N MET A 1 -16.81 22.84 -8.01
CA MET A 1 -17.62 21.64 -8.34
C MET A 1 -18.89 22.11 -9.02
N ARG A 2 -19.24 21.53 -10.17
CA ARG A 2 -20.39 21.98 -10.98
C ARG A 2 -21.72 21.67 -10.31
N CYS A 3 -22.66 22.61 -10.40
CA CYS A 3 -24.01 22.41 -9.91
C CYS A 3 -24.73 21.32 -10.69
N PRO A 4 -25.34 20.31 -10.04
CA PRO A 4 -26.04 19.24 -10.74
C PRO A 4 -27.33 19.70 -11.42
N SER A 5 -27.84 20.88 -11.06
CA SER A 5 -29.09 21.43 -11.64
C SER A 5 -28.85 22.31 -12.87
N CYS A 6 -27.91 23.27 -12.81
CA CYS A 6 -27.68 24.24 -13.89
C CYS A 6 -26.29 24.15 -14.54
N GLY A 7 -25.39 23.31 -14.03
CA GLY A 7 -24.04 23.13 -14.57
C GLY A 7 -23.06 24.25 -14.22
N TYR A 8 -23.47 25.28 -13.47
CA TYR A 8 -22.58 26.38 -13.07
C TYR A 8 -21.41 25.91 -12.22
N GLY A 9 -20.21 26.48 -12.43
CA GLY A 9 -18.96 25.98 -11.88
C GLY A 9 -18.72 26.30 -10.41
N GLU A 10 -19.39 27.30 -9.86
CA GLU A 10 -19.11 27.81 -8.51
C GLU A 10 -20.25 27.56 -7.53
N SER A 11 -19.89 27.22 -6.31
CA SER A 11 -20.81 26.98 -5.21
C SER A 11 -20.15 27.37 -3.89
N LYS A 12 -20.94 27.84 -2.92
CA LYS A 12 -20.50 28.07 -1.54
C LYS A 12 -20.85 26.87 -0.67
N VAL A 13 -20.02 26.61 0.35
CA VAL A 13 -20.31 25.61 1.39
C VAL A 13 -21.15 26.28 2.47
N VAL A 14 -22.33 25.70 2.74
CA VAL A 14 -23.25 26.22 3.76
C VAL A 14 -23.22 25.42 5.05
N ASP A 15 -22.81 24.13 5.02
CA ASP A 15 -22.60 23.27 6.17
C ASP A 15 -21.51 22.24 5.88
N SER A 16 -20.78 21.85 6.92
CA SER A 16 -19.69 20.87 6.84
C SER A 16 -19.66 20.01 8.09
N ARG A 17 -19.75 18.70 7.94
CA ARG A 17 -19.77 17.75 9.06
C ARG A 17 -18.91 16.54 8.76
N PRO A 18 -18.22 15.98 9.78
CA PRO A 18 -17.60 14.66 9.63
C PRO A 18 -18.67 13.61 9.29
N ALA A 19 -18.29 12.65 8.45
CA ALA A 19 -19.08 11.48 8.11
C ALA A 19 -18.18 10.25 8.13
N ASP A 20 -18.76 9.05 8.14
CA ASP A 20 -18.03 7.78 8.13
C ASP A 20 -16.97 7.72 9.27
N ASP A 21 -17.35 8.01 10.51
CA ASP A 21 -16.48 8.06 11.71
C ASP A 21 -15.21 8.94 11.54
N GLY A 22 -15.34 10.01 10.74
CA GLY A 22 -14.24 10.95 10.48
C GLY A 22 -13.42 10.63 9.24
N ALA A 23 -13.70 9.51 8.54
CA ALA A 23 -13.00 9.15 7.31
C ALA A 23 -13.40 9.98 6.10
N SER A 24 -14.52 10.73 6.18
CA SER A 24 -14.98 11.64 5.13
C SER A 24 -15.59 12.91 5.72
N ILE A 25 -15.70 13.94 4.88
CA ILE A 25 -16.38 15.18 5.22
C ILE A 25 -17.59 15.32 4.31
N ARG A 26 -18.79 15.37 4.90
CA ARG A 26 -20.01 15.72 4.20
C ARG A 26 -20.14 17.24 4.14
N ARG A 27 -20.26 17.79 2.91
CA ARG A 27 -20.47 19.23 2.71
C ARG A 27 -21.78 19.50 2.02
N ARG A 28 -22.60 20.38 2.59
CA ARG A 28 -23.76 20.92 1.94
C ARG A 28 -23.38 22.19 1.20
N ARG A 29 -23.64 22.22 -0.08
CA ARG A 29 -23.27 23.32 -0.98
C ARG A 29 -24.52 23.99 -1.53
N GLU A 30 -24.40 25.28 -1.86
CA GLU A 30 -25.42 26.08 -2.53
C GLU A 30 -24.80 26.70 -3.77
N CYS A 31 -25.45 26.50 -4.93
CA CYS A 31 -25.02 27.08 -6.19
C CYS A 31 -25.15 28.59 -6.15
N LEU A 32 -24.12 29.30 -6.60
CA LEU A 32 -24.16 30.77 -6.64
C LEU A 32 -25.07 31.33 -7.70
N GLU A 33 -25.42 30.55 -8.75
CA GLU A 33 -26.27 30.98 -9.85
C GLU A 33 -27.76 30.67 -9.58
N CYS A 34 -28.08 29.38 -9.39
CA CYS A 34 -29.51 28.97 -9.29
C CYS A 34 -29.98 28.74 -7.84
N GLY A 35 -29.13 28.88 -6.83
CA GLY A 35 -29.48 28.66 -5.43
C GLY A 35 -29.76 27.20 -5.06
N ASN A 36 -29.62 26.26 -6.00
CA ASN A 36 -29.86 24.84 -5.73
C ASN A 36 -28.86 24.32 -4.69
N ARG A 37 -29.37 23.57 -3.70
CA ARG A 37 -28.58 22.96 -2.64
C ARG A 37 -28.33 21.50 -2.93
N PHE A 38 -27.05 21.12 -2.89
CA PHE A 38 -26.61 19.73 -3.11
C PHE A 38 -25.56 19.33 -2.09
N THR A 39 -25.39 18.03 -1.89
CA THR A 39 -24.44 17.45 -0.94
C THR A 39 -23.29 16.83 -1.68
N THR A 40 -22.08 17.06 -1.17
CA THR A 40 -20.85 16.41 -1.64
C THR A 40 -20.14 15.75 -0.48
N TYR A 41 -19.37 14.71 -0.78
CA TYR A 41 -18.50 14.04 0.16
C TYR A 41 -17.06 14.21 -0.28
N GLU A 42 -16.25 14.71 0.64
CA GLU A 42 -14.80 14.75 0.50
C GLU A 42 -14.22 13.54 1.20
N ARG A 43 -13.46 12.74 0.50
CA ARG A 43 -12.72 11.60 1.04
C ARG A 43 -11.25 11.78 0.73
N LEU A 44 -10.37 11.24 1.57
CA LEU A 44 -8.97 11.10 1.21
C LEU A 44 -8.92 10.30 -0.10
N GLY A 45 -8.27 10.86 -1.13
CA GLY A 45 -8.10 10.16 -2.38
C GLY A 45 -7.29 8.88 -2.14
N ASP A 46 -7.81 7.75 -2.59
CA ASP A 46 -7.02 6.54 -2.70
C ASP A 46 -6.01 6.76 -3.84
N ASN A 47 -4.86 7.33 -3.51
CA ASN A 47 -3.72 7.28 -4.42
C ASN A 47 -3.24 5.83 -4.46
N PRO A 48 -3.41 5.12 -5.58
CA PRO A 48 -2.94 3.75 -5.69
C PRO A 48 -1.42 3.74 -5.52
N LEU A 49 -0.93 2.80 -4.69
CA LEU A 49 0.49 2.50 -4.63
C LEU A 49 0.91 1.88 -5.96
N VAL A 50 1.95 2.44 -6.57
CA VAL A 50 2.49 1.98 -7.85
C VAL A 50 3.85 1.33 -7.62
N ILE A 51 4.03 0.14 -8.17
CA ILE A 51 5.30 -0.60 -8.15
C ILE A 51 6.02 -0.41 -9.49
N ILE A 52 7.24 0.12 -9.42
CA ILE A 52 8.12 0.26 -10.59
C ILE A 52 9.01 -0.98 -10.66
N LYS A 53 8.89 -1.73 -11.76
CA LYS A 53 9.68 -2.93 -12.01
C LYS A 53 11.09 -2.60 -12.54
N SER A 54 11.99 -3.59 -12.50
CA SER A 54 13.36 -3.45 -13.02
C SER A 54 13.44 -3.08 -14.51
N ASN A 55 12.42 -3.41 -15.30
CA ASN A 55 12.27 -3.03 -16.70
C ASN A 55 11.61 -1.65 -16.90
N ASN A 56 11.48 -0.84 -15.85
CA ASN A 56 10.79 0.45 -15.82
C ASN A 56 9.29 0.41 -16.16
N SER A 57 8.67 -0.77 -16.24
CA SER A 57 7.21 -0.85 -16.29
C SER A 57 6.63 -0.62 -14.90
N SER A 58 5.41 -0.09 -14.84
CA SER A 58 4.68 0.16 -13.60
C SER A 58 3.45 -0.72 -13.50
N GLU A 59 3.14 -1.19 -12.30
CA GLU A 59 1.89 -1.89 -11.98
C GLU A 59 1.34 -1.40 -10.64
N ALA A 60 0.03 -1.52 -10.45
CA ALA A 60 -0.56 -1.25 -9.15
C ALA A 60 -0.07 -2.27 -8.11
N PHE A 61 0.19 -1.81 -6.89
CA PHE A 61 0.49 -2.71 -5.77
C PHE A 61 -0.64 -3.71 -5.59
N SER A 62 -0.30 -4.97 -5.48
CA SER A 62 -1.25 -6.06 -5.25
C SER A 62 -0.94 -6.77 -3.94
N ARG A 63 -1.81 -6.54 -2.94
CA ARG A 63 -1.76 -7.23 -1.64
C ARG A 63 -1.76 -8.76 -1.82
N ASP A 64 -2.59 -9.28 -2.72
CA ASP A 64 -2.70 -10.71 -2.97
C ASP A 64 -1.43 -11.32 -3.53
N LYS A 65 -0.72 -10.60 -4.42
CA LYS A 65 0.58 -11.07 -4.94
C LYS A 65 1.61 -11.17 -3.83
N LEU A 66 1.70 -10.14 -2.98
CA LEU A 66 2.63 -10.11 -1.86
C LEU A 66 2.29 -11.22 -0.85
N PHE A 67 1.01 -11.37 -0.50
CA PHE A 67 0.54 -12.42 0.41
C PHE A 67 0.92 -13.82 -0.08
N ARG A 68 0.67 -14.13 -1.35
CA ARG A 68 1.04 -15.42 -1.94
C ARG A 68 2.53 -15.66 -1.92
N GLY A 69 3.34 -14.65 -2.24
CA GLY A 69 4.80 -14.74 -2.19
C GLY A 69 5.32 -15.07 -0.79
N ILE A 70 4.82 -14.38 0.22
CA ILE A 70 5.18 -14.65 1.62
C ILE A 70 4.66 -16.02 2.08
N LEU A 71 3.42 -16.38 1.74
CA LEU A 71 2.81 -17.66 2.11
C LEU A 71 3.63 -18.85 1.59
N ILE A 72 4.13 -18.77 0.36
CA ILE A 72 5.00 -19.82 -0.22
C ILE A 72 6.32 -19.92 0.56
N ALA A 73 6.92 -18.81 0.92
CA ALA A 73 8.14 -18.79 1.72
C ALA A 73 7.92 -19.38 3.13
N CYS A 74 6.74 -19.14 3.72
CA CYS A 74 6.32 -19.65 5.03
C CYS A 74 5.82 -21.10 5.01
N ALA A 75 5.82 -21.79 3.87
CA ALA A 75 5.31 -23.17 3.76
C ALA A 75 6.00 -24.12 4.76
N LYS A 76 5.19 -24.87 5.53
CA LYS A 76 5.63 -25.76 6.60
C LYS A 76 6.35 -25.09 7.78
N ARG A 77 6.17 -23.78 7.94
CA ARG A 77 6.61 -23.05 9.14
C ARG A 77 5.41 -22.78 10.05
N PRO A 78 5.62 -22.64 11.37
CA PRO A 78 4.54 -22.35 12.33
C PRO A 78 4.12 -20.85 12.26
N ILE A 79 3.76 -20.39 11.07
CA ILE A 79 3.35 -19.02 10.79
C ILE A 79 1.93 -19.05 10.30
N THR A 80 1.07 -18.26 10.93
CA THR A 80 -0.35 -18.19 10.58
C THR A 80 -0.62 -17.19 9.45
N PRO A 81 -1.71 -17.36 8.69
CA PRO A 81 -2.12 -16.37 7.68
C PRO A 81 -2.36 -14.99 8.28
N GLU A 82 -2.79 -14.90 9.53
CA GLU A 82 -3.01 -13.64 10.25
C GLU A 82 -1.68 -12.90 10.46
N GLN A 83 -0.62 -13.59 10.87
CA GLN A 83 0.72 -13.00 11.01
C GLN A 83 1.25 -12.47 9.66
N ILE A 84 0.98 -13.16 8.56
CA ILE A 84 1.34 -12.69 7.22
C ILE A 84 0.53 -11.43 6.87
N SER A 85 -0.76 -11.40 7.19
CA SER A 85 -1.60 -10.23 6.97
C SER A 85 -1.13 -9.01 7.76
N ASP A 86 -0.75 -9.21 9.03
CA ASP A 86 -0.23 -8.14 9.89
C ASP A 86 1.07 -7.52 9.33
N ILE A 87 1.97 -8.37 8.80
CA ILE A 87 3.17 -7.90 8.12
C ILE A 87 2.81 -7.03 6.91
N ILE A 88 1.88 -7.49 6.08
CA ILE A 88 1.47 -6.76 4.88
C ILE A 88 0.81 -5.43 5.26
N ASP A 89 -0.01 -5.39 6.32
CA ASP A 89 -0.62 -4.16 6.82
C ASP A 89 0.45 -3.15 7.27
N ASN A 90 1.51 -3.62 7.92
CA ASN A 90 2.64 -2.78 8.30
C ASN A 90 3.40 -2.26 7.08
N ILE A 91 3.68 -3.12 6.10
CA ILE A 91 4.31 -2.76 4.83
C ILE A 91 3.47 -1.69 4.11
N GLU A 92 2.16 -1.92 3.95
CA GLU A 92 1.27 -0.95 3.30
C GLU A 92 1.25 0.40 4.02
N ARG A 93 1.24 0.40 5.36
CA ARG A 93 1.27 1.63 6.16
C ARG A 93 2.56 2.40 5.94
N GLU A 94 3.70 1.71 5.91
CA GLU A 94 5.00 2.32 5.66
C GLU A 94 5.10 2.88 4.24
N LEU A 95 4.63 2.13 3.25
CA LEU A 95 4.59 2.58 1.86
C LEU A 95 3.69 3.81 1.65
N ARG A 96 2.52 3.85 2.30
CA ARG A 96 1.59 4.98 2.23
C ARG A 96 2.10 6.23 2.97
N SER A 97 3.07 6.09 3.87
CA SER A 97 3.73 7.24 4.50
C SER A 97 4.67 7.97 3.54
N ASN A 98 5.05 7.34 2.43
CA ASN A 98 5.84 7.97 1.39
C ASN A 98 4.94 8.87 0.51
N PRO A 99 5.23 10.18 0.42
CA PRO A 99 4.39 11.12 -0.34
C PRO A 99 4.35 10.84 -1.84
N ARG A 100 5.27 10.06 -2.38
CA ARG A 100 5.33 9.76 -3.82
C ARG A 100 4.35 8.67 -4.27
N ASN A 101 3.85 7.83 -3.35
CA ASN A 101 3.04 6.64 -3.65
C ASN A 101 3.62 5.71 -4.74
N GLU A 102 4.90 5.84 -5.00
CA GLU A 102 5.66 5.03 -5.97
C GLU A 102 6.85 4.40 -5.25
N ILE A 103 7.07 3.13 -5.51
CA ILE A 103 8.18 2.37 -4.93
C ILE A 103 8.68 1.36 -5.96
N THR A 104 9.95 1.08 -5.94
CA THR A 104 10.53 0.04 -6.79
C THR A 104 10.23 -1.35 -6.24
N SER A 105 10.17 -2.34 -7.12
CA SER A 105 10.04 -3.74 -6.70
C SER A 105 11.19 -4.17 -5.77
N LYS A 106 12.36 -3.56 -5.93
CA LYS A 106 13.52 -3.78 -5.05
C LYS A 106 13.26 -3.27 -3.64
N GLU A 107 12.78 -2.04 -3.48
CA GLU A 107 12.45 -1.47 -2.16
C GLU A 107 11.35 -2.27 -1.47
N LEU A 108 10.30 -2.69 -2.21
CA LEU A 108 9.25 -3.56 -1.66
C LEU A 108 9.80 -4.90 -1.17
N GLY A 109 10.69 -5.50 -1.94
CA GLY A 109 11.30 -6.77 -1.56
C GLY A 109 12.23 -6.64 -0.36
N ASP A 110 13.07 -5.61 -0.31
CA ASP A 110 13.97 -5.35 0.82
C ASP A 110 13.16 -5.05 2.11
N LEU A 111 12.08 -4.30 2.00
CA LEU A 111 11.16 -4.06 3.12
C LEU A 111 10.47 -5.35 3.57
N THR A 112 10.01 -6.18 2.65
CA THR A 112 9.42 -7.49 2.97
C THR A 112 10.42 -8.39 3.68
N LEU A 113 11.66 -8.41 3.22
CA LEU A 113 12.74 -9.19 3.85
C LEU A 113 13.05 -8.72 5.27
N SER A 114 13.01 -7.42 5.57
CA SER A 114 13.21 -6.91 6.91
C SER A 114 12.17 -7.46 7.90
N TYR A 115 10.89 -7.47 7.51
CA TYR A 115 9.83 -8.05 8.33
C TYR A 115 9.93 -9.58 8.47
N LEU A 116 10.35 -10.28 7.41
CA LEU A 116 10.54 -11.73 7.46
C LEU A 116 11.74 -12.14 8.34
N ALA A 117 12.80 -11.34 8.40
CA ALA A 117 13.95 -11.59 9.26
C ALA A 117 13.55 -11.66 10.74
N ASP A 118 12.63 -10.79 11.17
CA ASP A 118 12.11 -10.77 12.53
C ASP A 118 11.08 -11.88 12.80
N LEU A 119 10.39 -12.36 11.76
CA LEU A 119 9.35 -13.37 11.90
C LEU A 119 9.90 -14.80 11.91
N ASP A 120 10.71 -15.15 10.90
CA ASP A 120 11.25 -16.51 10.71
C ASP A 120 12.42 -16.52 9.72
N GLU A 121 13.59 -16.95 10.19
CA GLU A 121 14.82 -16.98 9.40
C GLU A 121 14.71 -17.88 8.15
N VAL A 122 13.98 -18.99 8.24
CA VAL A 122 13.79 -19.91 7.10
C VAL A 122 12.88 -19.31 6.05
N ALA A 123 11.80 -18.63 6.46
CA ALA A 123 10.93 -17.90 5.55
C ALA A 123 11.69 -16.74 4.88
N TYR A 124 12.52 -16.01 5.63
CA TYR A 124 13.39 -14.98 5.09
C TYR A 124 14.27 -15.52 3.95
N ILE A 125 15.04 -16.61 4.21
CA ILE A 125 15.99 -17.10 3.22
C ILE A 125 15.30 -17.68 1.98
N ARG A 126 14.14 -18.29 2.14
CA ARG A 126 13.31 -18.77 1.02
C ARG A 126 12.80 -17.62 0.16
N PHE A 127 12.28 -16.57 0.78
CA PHE A 127 11.83 -15.38 0.06
C PHE A 127 13.02 -14.70 -0.63
N ALA A 128 14.14 -14.54 0.08
CA ALA A 128 15.36 -13.96 -0.47
C ALA A 128 15.91 -14.76 -1.68
N SER A 129 15.84 -16.09 -1.65
CA SER A 129 16.34 -16.93 -2.74
C SER A 129 15.59 -16.75 -4.05
N VAL A 130 14.30 -16.41 -3.99
CA VAL A 130 13.50 -16.10 -5.20
C VAL A 130 13.63 -14.63 -5.58
N TYR A 131 13.66 -13.74 -4.58
CA TYR A 131 13.63 -12.31 -4.80
C TYR A 131 14.98 -11.72 -5.22
N LYS A 132 16.09 -12.15 -4.58
CA LYS A 132 17.45 -11.61 -4.84
C LYS A 132 18.15 -12.23 -6.04
N ASP A 133 17.62 -13.32 -6.60
CA ASP A 133 18.20 -14.02 -7.76
C ASP A 133 19.72 -14.24 -7.60
N PHE A 134 20.12 -14.93 -6.51
CA PHE A 134 21.52 -15.18 -6.17
C PHE A 134 22.25 -15.90 -7.32
N GLN A 135 23.37 -15.37 -7.74
CA GLN A 135 24.17 -15.89 -8.85
C GLN A 135 25.20 -16.93 -8.39
N ASN A 136 25.54 -16.96 -7.10
CA ASN A 136 26.52 -17.86 -6.55
C ASN A 136 26.28 -18.15 -5.05
N ILE A 137 27.02 -19.13 -4.52
CA ILE A 137 26.91 -19.56 -3.13
C ILE A 137 27.40 -18.48 -2.15
N GLU A 138 28.35 -17.65 -2.54
CA GLU A 138 28.88 -16.59 -1.68
C GLU A 138 27.83 -15.53 -1.39
N GLU A 139 27.08 -15.10 -2.40
CA GLU A 139 25.96 -14.15 -2.22
C GLU A 139 24.89 -14.70 -1.28
N PHE A 140 24.55 -15.98 -1.45
CA PHE A 140 23.62 -16.68 -0.57
C PHE A 140 24.14 -16.79 0.86
N SER A 141 25.42 -17.14 1.06
CA SER A 141 26.08 -17.21 2.36
C SER A 141 26.10 -15.85 3.07
N ASN A 142 26.38 -14.78 2.33
CA ASN A 142 26.36 -13.42 2.88
C ASN A 142 24.97 -13.01 3.35
N ALA A 143 23.91 -13.41 2.63
CA ALA A 143 22.54 -13.16 3.05
C ALA A 143 22.20 -13.89 4.35
N LEU A 144 22.70 -15.12 4.56
CA LEU A 144 22.55 -15.85 5.82
C LEU A 144 23.25 -15.15 7.00
N HIS A 145 24.44 -14.61 6.79
CA HIS A 145 25.17 -13.88 7.83
C HIS A 145 24.50 -12.55 8.23
N THR A 146 23.69 -11.97 7.36
CA THR A 146 22.97 -10.72 7.64
C THR A 146 21.84 -10.91 8.65
N ILE A 147 21.27 -12.13 8.75
CA ILE A 147 20.15 -12.43 9.66
C ILE A 147 20.65 -12.51 11.12
N HIS A 148 21.89 -12.88 11.35
CA HIS A 148 22.46 -13.09 12.68
C HIS A 148 23.06 -11.83 13.35
N ARG A 149 22.73 -10.66 12.84
CA ARG A 149 23.06 -9.36 13.46
C ARG A 149 21.84 -8.65 13.98
#